data_6eca6c1190e68557438c0231f37203a9
#
_entry.id   6eca6c1190e68557438c0231f37203a9
#
_cell.length_a   1.000
_cell.length_b   1.000
_cell.length_c   1.000
_cell.angle_alpha   90.00
_cell.angle_beta   90.00
_cell.angle_gamma   90.00
#
_symmetry.space_group_name_H-M   'P 1'
#
loop_
_entity.id
_entity.type
_entity.pdbx_description
1 polymer ?
#
loop_
_entity_poly.entity_id
_entity_poly.type
_entity_poly.pdbx_seq_one_letter_code
_entity_poly.pdbx_strand_id
1 'polypeptide(L)'
;MKAAAIQGPLILISPDLTDSAEPEYAVRANYAEAIAEAGGAPLILPCEIAFLETALAVADGILIAGANPGADVTDKRTEFEKALVQGALARQIPLLGICHGMQLIGEHLGGHVVRDDPALLAEVTPHIPQAVPNAVAHEILIEPGSHLARLSEATRADVNSLHRHALADTGRFRVAARAPDGVVEAIEAHGQGFCMGVQWHPEYRLTELDRRILAGFVGECSARARTVARGGVASRLAALGLALPDAPVPPGAFVGAVRHGNVVTVSGQVPLKDGTVMTTGRLGQDVSLEEGQDCARYALLNALAQLGKVAGGLERVAGFVRLAGYVAAAPDFTRHGAVIDGASELLRTLFPENWAHARVALGVSSLPRGVPVEIELSAVLKEGE
;
A
#
# COMPACT_ATOMS: atom_id res chain seq x y z
N MET A 1 21.46 19.65 13.13
CA MET A 1 21.69 18.65 12.07
C MET A 1 20.54 18.74 11.08
N LYS A 2 20.79 19.09 9.82
CA LYS A 2 19.78 18.93 8.76
C LYS A 2 19.59 17.43 8.58
N ALA A 3 18.39 16.92 8.80
CA ALA A 3 18.06 15.54 8.43
C ALA A 3 18.39 15.38 6.94
N ALA A 4 19.30 14.46 6.62
CA ALA A 4 19.50 14.06 5.24
C ALA A 4 18.14 13.50 4.77
N ALA A 5 17.63 14.02 3.66
CA ALA A 5 16.43 13.45 3.07
C ALA A 5 16.68 11.97 2.78
N ILE A 6 15.73 11.12 3.11
CA ILE A 6 15.77 9.69 2.76
C ILE A 6 15.91 9.64 1.23
N GLN A 7 17.06 9.12 0.77
CA GLN A 7 17.33 8.94 -0.65
C GLN A 7 16.93 7.52 -1.02
N GLY A 8 15.84 7.34 -1.75
CA GLY A 8 15.35 6.05 -2.20
C GLY A 8 13.86 5.82 -1.92
N PRO A 9 13.25 4.81 -2.54
CA PRO A 9 11.85 4.46 -2.31
C PRO A 9 11.67 3.90 -0.89
N LEU A 10 10.55 4.25 -0.25
CA LEU A 10 10.20 3.75 1.08
C LEU A 10 9.69 2.31 0.96
N ILE A 11 10.41 1.37 1.55
CA ILE A 11 10.09 -0.04 1.53
C ILE A 11 9.72 -0.51 2.93
N LEU A 12 8.46 -0.93 3.08
CA LEU A 12 7.95 -1.44 4.34
C LEU A 12 8.28 -2.93 4.46
N ILE A 13 8.83 -3.33 5.60
CA ILE A 13 9.19 -4.72 5.90
C ILE A 13 8.28 -5.22 7.01
N SER A 14 7.52 -6.31 6.76
CA SER A 14 6.76 -6.97 7.81
C SER A 14 7.72 -7.76 8.70
N PRO A 15 7.74 -7.53 10.02
CA PRO A 15 8.55 -8.30 10.96
C PRO A 15 7.90 -9.63 11.33
N ASP A 16 8.67 -10.49 11.95
CA ASP A 16 8.12 -11.57 12.78
C ASP A 16 7.50 -10.99 14.05
N LEU A 17 6.54 -11.69 14.63
CA LEU A 17 5.90 -11.33 15.90
C LEU A 17 6.00 -12.55 16.83
N THR A 18 6.75 -12.40 17.92
CA THR A 18 6.96 -13.51 18.85
C THR A 18 5.69 -13.83 19.63
N ASP A 19 5.38 -15.11 19.78
CA ASP A 19 4.33 -15.60 20.67
C ASP A 19 4.92 -15.80 22.07
N SER A 20 4.93 -14.72 22.85
CA SER A 20 5.48 -14.70 24.21
C SER A 20 4.62 -13.84 25.13
N ALA A 21 4.87 -13.91 26.46
CA ALA A 21 4.18 -13.07 27.43
C ALA A 21 4.46 -11.55 27.21
N GLU A 22 5.60 -11.23 26.61
CA GLU A 22 5.96 -9.89 26.14
C GLU A 22 6.26 -9.98 24.65
N PRO A 23 5.27 -9.82 23.74
CA PRO A 23 5.46 -9.95 22.31
C PRO A 23 6.44 -8.91 21.75
N GLU A 24 7.36 -9.35 20.91
CA GLU A 24 8.34 -8.50 20.26
C GLU A 24 8.21 -8.58 18.74
N TYR A 25 8.39 -7.45 18.07
CA TYR A 25 8.60 -7.41 16.63
C TYR A 25 10.08 -7.70 16.33
N ALA A 26 10.35 -8.79 15.63
CA ALA A 26 11.68 -9.22 15.30
C ALA A 26 11.89 -9.32 13.79
N VAL A 27 12.95 -8.72 13.29
CA VAL A 27 13.43 -8.90 11.92
C VAL A 27 14.96 -8.94 11.94
N ARG A 28 15.55 -9.86 11.19
CA ARG A 28 17.01 -9.92 11.08
C ARG A 28 17.52 -8.68 10.36
N ALA A 29 18.61 -8.10 10.83
CA ALA A 29 19.19 -6.85 10.30
C ALA A 29 19.51 -6.95 8.80
N ASN A 30 19.85 -8.14 8.30
CA ASN A 30 20.20 -8.37 6.90
C ASN A 30 19.07 -8.03 5.92
N TYR A 31 17.79 -8.10 6.29
CA TYR A 31 16.68 -7.62 5.45
C TYR A 31 16.78 -6.11 5.20
N ALA A 32 16.94 -5.33 6.27
CA ALA A 32 17.07 -3.87 6.14
C ALA A 32 18.38 -3.48 5.43
N GLU A 33 19.49 -4.16 5.75
CA GLU A 33 20.77 -3.94 5.09
C GLU A 33 20.70 -4.24 3.59
N ALA A 34 20.08 -5.34 3.19
CA ALA A 34 19.94 -5.74 1.79
C ALA A 34 19.12 -4.74 0.98
N ILE A 35 18.03 -4.23 1.55
CA ILE A 35 17.22 -3.16 0.94
C ILE A 35 18.01 -1.85 0.85
N ALA A 36 18.74 -1.47 1.90
CA ALA A 36 19.54 -0.25 1.91
C ALA A 36 20.71 -0.32 0.89
N GLU A 37 21.41 -1.45 0.79
CA GLU A 37 22.45 -1.68 -0.22
C GLU A 37 21.90 -1.61 -1.65
N ALA A 38 20.66 -2.07 -1.87
CA ALA A 38 19.99 -1.96 -3.16
C ALA A 38 19.48 -0.53 -3.45
N GLY A 39 19.63 0.43 -2.52
CA GLY A 39 19.24 1.83 -2.67
C GLY A 39 17.83 2.17 -2.21
N GLY A 40 17.16 1.28 -1.48
CA GLY A 40 15.86 1.52 -0.85
C GLY A 40 15.99 2.09 0.57
N ALA A 41 14.90 2.64 1.10
CA ALA A 41 14.78 3.11 2.48
C ALA A 41 13.91 2.12 3.27
N PRO A 42 14.50 1.19 4.05
CA PRO A 42 13.74 0.18 4.79
C PRO A 42 13.07 0.78 6.03
N LEU A 43 11.83 0.39 6.27
CA LEU A 43 11.08 0.70 7.49
C LEU A 43 10.35 -0.55 7.98
N ILE A 44 10.57 -0.92 9.24
CA ILE A 44 9.89 -2.05 9.87
C ILE A 44 8.47 -1.62 10.25
N LEU A 45 7.48 -2.42 9.84
CA LEU A 45 6.07 -2.12 9.99
C LEU A 45 5.46 -2.95 11.14
N PRO A 46 4.84 -2.34 12.17
CA PRO A 46 4.12 -3.09 13.18
C PRO A 46 2.95 -3.89 12.57
N CYS A 47 2.73 -5.13 13.04
CA CYS A 47 1.61 -5.97 12.60
C CYS A 47 0.29 -5.53 13.28
N GLU A 48 -0.18 -4.33 12.95
CA GLU A 48 -1.38 -3.71 13.51
C GLU A 48 -2.33 -3.27 12.41
N ILE A 49 -3.53 -3.84 12.34
CA ILE A 49 -4.55 -3.52 11.32
C ILE A 49 -4.89 -2.03 11.29
N ALA A 50 -4.88 -1.35 12.44
CA ALA A 50 -5.14 0.08 12.51
C ALA A 50 -4.14 0.94 11.70
N PHE A 51 -2.95 0.43 11.41
CA PHE A 51 -1.94 1.14 10.60
C PHE A 51 -1.92 0.73 9.13
N LEU A 52 -2.71 -0.27 8.72
CA LEU A 52 -2.67 -0.85 7.37
C LEU A 52 -2.88 0.21 6.28
N GLU A 53 -3.93 1.00 6.38
CA GLU A 53 -4.25 2.02 5.38
C GLU A 53 -3.15 3.09 5.27
N THR A 54 -2.63 3.53 6.42
CA THR A 54 -1.50 4.49 6.45
C THR A 54 -0.25 3.89 5.82
N ALA A 55 0.06 2.64 6.13
CA ALA A 55 1.20 1.93 5.56
C ALA A 55 1.09 1.82 4.03
N LEU A 56 -0.06 1.35 3.53
CA LEU A 56 -0.32 1.21 2.09
C LEU A 56 -0.30 2.55 1.34
N ALA A 57 -0.67 3.65 2.01
CA ALA A 57 -0.67 4.99 1.41
C ALA A 57 0.75 5.55 1.22
N VAL A 58 1.72 5.17 2.06
CA VAL A 58 3.08 5.71 2.02
C VAL A 58 4.09 4.77 1.39
N ALA A 59 3.77 3.48 1.23
CA ALA A 59 4.68 2.49 0.70
C ALA A 59 4.98 2.68 -0.78
N ASP A 60 6.26 2.73 -1.14
CA ASP A 60 6.71 2.58 -2.52
C ASP A 60 6.95 1.11 -2.88
N GLY A 61 7.17 0.26 -1.86
CA GLY A 61 7.30 -1.19 -1.96
C GLY A 61 7.04 -1.88 -0.63
N ILE A 62 6.72 -3.17 -0.68
CA ILE A 62 6.46 -4.01 0.50
C ILE A 62 7.28 -5.29 0.41
N LEU A 63 7.97 -5.63 1.48
CA LEU A 63 8.67 -6.89 1.66
C LEU A 63 8.02 -7.67 2.80
N ILE A 64 7.51 -8.86 2.51
CA ILE A 64 7.05 -9.81 3.52
C ILE A 64 8.23 -10.72 3.88
N ALA A 65 8.71 -10.58 5.11
CA ALA A 65 9.88 -11.31 5.59
C ALA A 65 9.58 -12.79 5.87
N GLY A 66 10.62 -13.60 5.94
CA GLY A 66 10.55 -14.98 6.42
C GLY A 66 10.08 -15.06 7.88
N ALA A 67 9.60 -16.23 8.27
CA ALA A 67 9.30 -16.53 9.66
C ALA A 67 10.53 -17.09 10.38
N ASN A 68 10.55 -17.02 11.71
CA ASN A 68 11.63 -17.59 12.51
C ASN A 68 11.55 -19.11 12.45
N PRO A 69 12.63 -19.82 12.08
CA PRO A 69 12.60 -21.28 12.00
C PRO A 69 12.27 -21.91 13.37
N GLY A 70 11.26 -22.78 13.38
CA GLY A 70 10.85 -23.52 14.59
C GLY A 70 9.87 -22.77 15.50
N ALA A 71 9.38 -21.60 15.12
CA ALA A 71 8.26 -20.91 15.75
C ALA A 71 7.06 -20.89 14.81
N ASP A 72 5.85 -21.04 15.35
CA ASP A 72 4.62 -20.84 14.60
C ASP A 72 4.41 -19.35 14.34
N VAL A 73 3.88 -19.01 13.17
CA VAL A 73 3.50 -17.64 12.85
C VAL A 73 2.21 -17.31 13.60
N THR A 74 2.20 -16.20 14.33
CA THR A 74 1.02 -15.80 15.11
C THR A 74 -0.17 -15.45 14.22
N ASP A 75 -1.39 -15.70 14.69
CA ASP A 75 -2.63 -15.34 13.98
C ASP A 75 -2.65 -13.83 13.66
N LYS A 76 -2.25 -12.99 14.61
CA LYS A 76 -2.19 -11.54 14.44
C LYS A 76 -1.28 -11.13 13.27
N ARG A 77 -0.09 -11.72 13.15
CA ARG A 77 0.81 -11.50 12.01
C ARG A 77 0.18 -11.98 10.72
N THR A 78 -0.39 -13.18 10.73
CA THR A 78 -1.01 -13.80 9.55
C THR A 78 -2.17 -12.95 9.01
N GLU A 79 -3.07 -12.47 9.88
CA GLU A 79 -4.19 -11.60 9.48
C GLU A 79 -3.70 -10.29 8.90
N PHE A 80 -2.74 -9.64 9.56
CA PHE A 80 -2.16 -8.40 9.10
C PHE A 80 -1.47 -8.55 7.74
N GLU A 81 -0.62 -9.56 7.58
CA GLU A 81 0.12 -9.78 6.33
C GLU A 81 -0.80 -10.17 5.17
N LYS A 82 -1.88 -10.94 5.40
CA LYS A 82 -2.92 -11.21 4.39
C LYS A 82 -3.58 -9.93 3.90
N ALA A 83 -3.97 -9.04 4.82
CA ALA A 83 -4.54 -7.75 4.47
C ALA A 83 -3.53 -6.84 3.75
N LEU A 84 -2.25 -6.88 4.15
CA LEU A 84 -1.17 -6.14 3.53
C LEU A 84 -0.91 -6.61 2.08
N VAL A 85 -0.86 -7.92 1.84
CA VAL A 85 -0.73 -8.50 0.49
C VAL A 85 -1.93 -8.11 -0.39
N GLN A 86 -3.15 -8.25 0.12
CA GLN A 86 -4.37 -7.85 -0.60
C GLN A 86 -4.33 -6.37 -0.98
N GLY A 87 -3.99 -5.49 -0.03
CA GLY A 87 -3.91 -4.05 -0.24
C GLY A 87 -2.79 -3.66 -1.22
N ALA A 88 -1.64 -4.35 -1.16
CA ALA A 88 -0.52 -4.14 -2.07
C ALA A 88 -0.89 -4.49 -3.52
N LEU A 89 -1.50 -5.66 -3.73
CA LEU A 89 -1.93 -6.10 -5.06
C LEU A 89 -3.01 -5.17 -5.65
N ALA A 90 -4.00 -4.78 -4.85
CA ALA A 90 -5.07 -3.86 -5.28
C ALA A 90 -4.53 -2.48 -5.71
N ARG A 91 -3.43 -2.01 -5.11
CA ARG A 91 -2.79 -0.71 -5.39
C ARG A 91 -1.58 -0.81 -6.30
N GLN A 92 -1.28 -2.00 -6.81
CA GLN A 92 -0.10 -2.28 -7.63
C GLN A 92 1.21 -1.79 -6.96
N ILE A 93 1.32 -1.97 -5.64
CA ILE A 93 2.56 -1.71 -4.90
C ILE A 93 3.49 -2.88 -5.15
N PRO A 94 4.75 -2.66 -5.58
CA PRO A 94 5.74 -3.71 -5.73
C PRO A 94 5.85 -4.56 -4.45
N LEU A 95 5.75 -5.87 -4.61
CA LEU A 95 5.69 -6.83 -3.52
C LEU A 95 6.75 -7.92 -3.68
N LEU A 96 7.58 -8.09 -2.67
CA LEU A 96 8.55 -9.20 -2.57
C LEU A 96 8.24 -10.03 -1.34
N GLY A 97 8.02 -11.33 -1.51
CA GLY A 97 7.85 -12.30 -0.42
C GLY A 97 9.07 -13.22 -0.31
N ILE A 98 9.61 -13.37 0.89
CA ILE A 98 10.78 -14.22 1.16
C ILE A 98 10.35 -15.36 2.08
N CYS A 99 10.59 -16.61 1.67
CA CYS A 99 10.29 -17.84 2.42
C CYS A 99 8.81 -17.87 2.85
N HIS A 100 8.49 -17.62 4.10
CA HIS A 100 7.11 -17.45 4.58
C HIS A 100 6.32 -16.44 3.73
N GLY A 101 6.94 -15.32 3.36
CA GLY A 101 6.30 -14.31 2.52
C GLY A 101 5.93 -14.82 1.13
N MET A 102 6.74 -15.67 0.50
CA MET A 102 6.38 -16.34 -0.74
C MET A 102 5.15 -17.24 -0.55
N GLN A 103 5.16 -18.04 0.51
CA GLN A 103 4.07 -18.98 0.83
C GLN A 103 2.76 -18.22 1.05
N LEU A 104 2.80 -17.12 1.80
CA LEU A 104 1.64 -16.26 2.06
C LEU A 104 1.07 -15.63 0.76
N ILE A 105 1.94 -15.12 -0.12
CA ILE A 105 1.53 -14.61 -1.44
C ILE A 105 0.89 -15.73 -2.27
N GLY A 106 1.52 -16.91 -2.28
CA GLY A 106 1.01 -18.08 -2.99
C GLY A 106 -0.37 -18.52 -2.49
N GLU A 107 -0.59 -18.60 -1.18
CA GLU A 107 -1.90 -18.90 -0.58
C GLU A 107 -2.94 -17.83 -0.95
N HIS A 108 -2.58 -16.54 -0.89
CA HIS A 108 -3.47 -15.46 -1.31
C HIS A 108 -3.89 -15.58 -2.79
N LEU A 109 -3.02 -16.07 -3.63
CA LEU A 109 -3.28 -16.35 -5.05
C LEU A 109 -3.96 -17.71 -5.29
N GLY A 110 -4.42 -18.38 -4.23
CA GLY A 110 -5.18 -19.65 -4.31
C GLY A 110 -4.32 -20.90 -4.34
N GLY A 111 -3.03 -20.80 -4.05
CA GLY A 111 -2.15 -21.93 -3.84
C GLY A 111 -2.35 -22.59 -2.47
N HIS A 112 -1.66 -23.69 -2.25
CA HIS A 112 -1.71 -24.43 -1.00
C HIS A 112 -0.28 -24.68 -0.48
N VAL A 113 -0.04 -24.36 0.79
CA VAL A 113 1.23 -24.65 1.46
C VAL A 113 1.17 -26.03 2.10
N VAL A 114 2.06 -26.91 1.65
CA VAL A 114 2.28 -28.22 2.26
C VAL A 114 3.26 -28.04 3.41
N ARG A 115 2.80 -28.41 4.61
CA ARG A 115 3.55 -28.25 5.86
C ARG A 115 4.11 -29.59 6.28
N ASP A 116 5.42 -29.61 6.59
CA ASP A 116 6.15 -30.78 7.12
C ASP A 116 5.91 -32.09 6.32
N ASP A 117 5.77 -32.00 4.99
CA ASP A 117 5.64 -33.18 4.15
C ASP A 117 7.01 -33.84 3.91
N PRO A 118 7.26 -35.03 4.47
CA PRO A 118 8.54 -35.75 4.26
C PRO A 118 8.84 -36.05 2.79
N ALA A 119 7.81 -36.15 1.93
CA ALA A 119 8.01 -36.47 0.51
C ALA A 119 8.54 -35.24 -0.26
N LEU A 120 8.21 -33.98 0.19
CA LEU A 120 8.74 -32.77 -0.37
C LEU A 120 10.14 -32.42 0.19
N LEU A 121 10.49 -33.02 1.33
CA LEU A 121 11.74 -32.75 2.07
C LEU A 121 12.70 -33.91 1.97
N ALA A 122 12.53 -34.82 0.99
CA ALA A 122 13.35 -35.98 0.81
C ALA A 122 14.82 -35.63 0.47
N GLU A 123 15.74 -36.45 0.93
CA GLU A 123 17.21 -36.27 1.05
C GLU A 123 18.00 -35.86 -0.19
N VAL A 124 17.38 -35.70 -1.37
CA VAL A 124 18.10 -35.45 -2.63
C VAL A 124 18.49 -33.99 -2.78
N THR A 125 17.68 -33.06 -2.23
CA THR A 125 17.92 -31.63 -2.28
C THR A 125 17.85 -31.05 -0.87
N PRO A 126 18.93 -30.45 -0.36
CA PRO A 126 18.97 -29.98 1.04
C PRO A 126 18.18 -28.70 1.25
N HIS A 127 16.87 -28.80 1.49
CA HIS A 127 16.02 -27.65 1.83
C HIS A 127 16.19 -27.19 3.29
N ILE A 128 16.65 -28.11 4.17
CA ILE A 128 16.94 -27.83 5.57
C ILE A 128 18.44 -27.99 5.80
N PRO A 129 19.24 -26.93 5.77
CA PRO A 129 20.66 -27.03 5.99
C PRO A 129 20.96 -27.45 7.43
N GLN A 130 22.01 -28.24 7.61
CA GLN A 130 22.54 -28.58 8.93
C GLN A 130 23.34 -27.44 9.57
N ALA A 131 23.50 -26.32 8.86
CA ALA A 131 24.25 -25.13 9.26
C ALA A 131 23.44 -23.84 9.01
N VAL A 132 24.01 -22.70 9.38
CA VAL A 132 23.41 -21.36 9.19
C VAL A 132 23.15 -21.10 7.70
N PRO A 133 22.05 -20.41 7.30
CA PRO A 133 21.67 -20.17 5.89
C PRO A 133 22.57 -19.15 5.17
N ASN A 134 23.83 -19.08 5.54
CA ASN A 134 24.89 -18.24 4.97
C ASN A 134 25.77 -19.00 3.96
N ALA A 135 25.31 -20.12 3.44
CA ALA A 135 25.95 -20.89 2.39
C ALA A 135 24.93 -21.35 1.35
N VAL A 136 25.39 -21.56 0.12
CA VAL A 136 24.61 -22.18 -0.94
C VAL A 136 24.19 -23.59 -0.51
N ALA A 137 22.94 -23.96 -0.78
CA ALA A 137 22.35 -25.25 -0.43
C ALA A 137 22.09 -26.13 -1.66
N HIS A 138 21.45 -25.57 -2.71
CA HIS A 138 21.11 -26.31 -3.92
C HIS A 138 20.97 -25.38 -5.15
N GLU A 139 20.89 -26.02 -6.32
CA GLU A 139 20.58 -25.34 -7.59
C GLU A 139 19.07 -25.19 -7.75
N ILE A 140 18.63 -24.16 -8.46
CA ILE A 140 17.28 -23.97 -8.97
C ILE A 140 17.29 -23.90 -10.50
N LEU A 141 16.18 -24.36 -11.10
CA LEU A 141 15.89 -24.24 -12.53
C LEU A 141 14.93 -23.07 -12.72
N ILE A 142 15.33 -22.07 -13.52
CA ILE A 142 14.57 -20.84 -13.75
C ILE A 142 13.73 -20.99 -15.01
N GLU A 143 12.44 -20.74 -14.89
CA GLU A 143 11.47 -20.87 -15.99
C GLU A 143 11.66 -19.74 -17.04
N PRO A 144 11.85 -20.10 -18.33
CA PRO A 144 12.03 -19.12 -19.39
C PRO A 144 10.90 -18.12 -19.51
N GLY A 145 11.23 -16.86 -19.74
CA GLY A 145 10.25 -15.77 -19.91
C GLY A 145 9.61 -15.29 -18.59
N SER A 146 10.01 -15.82 -17.43
CA SER A 146 9.66 -15.27 -16.10
C SER A 146 10.34 -13.91 -15.90
N HIS A 147 9.87 -13.13 -14.93
CA HIS A 147 10.57 -11.92 -14.48
C HIS A 147 11.92 -12.29 -13.85
N LEU A 148 11.93 -13.38 -13.08
CA LEU A 148 13.15 -13.93 -12.49
C LEU A 148 14.19 -14.27 -13.58
N ALA A 149 13.77 -14.88 -14.71
CA ALA A 149 14.67 -15.13 -15.84
C ALA A 149 15.27 -13.86 -16.45
N ARG A 150 14.49 -12.79 -16.50
CA ARG A 150 15.00 -11.48 -16.98
C ARG A 150 15.99 -10.85 -16.00
N LEU A 151 15.77 -11.00 -14.70
CA LEU A 151 16.68 -10.50 -13.66
C LEU A 151 17.98 -11.33 -13.59
N SER A 152 17.87 -12.65 -13.66
CA SER A 152 19.00 -13.55 -13.53
C SER A 152 19.90 -13.59 -14.77
N GLU A 153 19.30 -13.40 -15.97
CA GLU A 153 19.95 -13.65 -17.28
C GLU A 153 20.51 -15.09 -17.41
N ALA A 154 19.94 -16.02 -16.65
CA ALA A 154 20.37 -17.41 -16.56
C ALA A 154 19.17 -18.37 -16.51
N THR A 155 19.41 -19.64 -16.81
CA THR A 155 18.42 -20.70 -16.72
C THR A 155 18.58 -21.54 -15.44
N ARG A 156 19.66 -21.32 -14.70
CA ARG A 156 19.99 -22.00 -13.45
C ARG A 156 20.70 -21.05 -12.51
N ALA A 157 20.56 -21.26 -11.22
CA ALA A 157 21.29 -20.52 -10.19
C ALA A 157 21.41 -21.35 -8.92
N ASP A 158 22.42 -21.04 -8.12
CA ASP A 158 22.58 -21.61 -6.79
C ASP A 158 21.93 -20.71 -5.74
N VAL A 159 21.24 -21.32 -4.78
CA VAL A 159 20.52 -20.60 -3.70
C VAL A 159 20.82 -21.23 -2.34
N ASN A 160 20.65 -20.46 -1.27
CA ASN A 160 20.58 -21.02 0.09
C ASN A 160 19.19 -21.61 0.34
N SER A 161 19.00 -22.26 1.48
CA SER A 161 17.69 -22.80 1.85
C SER A 161 17.54 -22.87 3.36
N LEU A 162 16.32 -22.68 3.84
CA LEU A 162 15.97 -22.79 5.26
C LEU A 162 14.44 -22.95 5.39
N HIS A 163 13.84 -23.95 4.73
CA HIS A 163 12.40 -24.13 4.81
C HIS A 163 11.99 -25.59 4.99
N ARG A 164 10.89 -25.82 5.71
CA ARG A 164 10.24 -27.12 5.93
C ARG A 164 8.88 -27.21 5.23
N HIS A 165 8.39 -26.09 4.73
CA HIS A 165 7.12 -25.97 4.06
C HIS A 165 7.37 -25.61 2.60
N ALA A 166 6.54 -26.11 1.72
CA ALA A 166 6.64 -25.85 0.29
C ALA A 166 5.26 -25.45 -0.28
N LEU A 167 5.26 -24.59 -1.28
CA LEU A 167 4.05 -24.20 -1.99
C LEU A 167 3.75 -25.22 -3.09
N ALA A 168 2.55 -25.80 -3.08
CA ALA A 168 2.08 -26.62 -4.19
C ALA A 168 1.71 -25.74 -5.39
N ASP A 169 1.95 -26.28 -6.60
CA ASP A 169 1.67 -25.60 -7.88
C ASP A 169 0.18 -25.69 -8.26
N THR A 170 -0.69 -25.03 -7.48
CA THR A 170 -2.15 -25.08 -7.66
C THR A 170 -2.81 -23.70 -7.71
N GLY A 171 -2.03 -22.62 -7.58
CA GLY A 171 -2.53 -21.25 -7.48
C GLY A 171 -2.65 -20.52 -8.82
N ARG A 172 -3.18 -19.30 -8.76
CA ARG A 172 -3.26 -18.35 -9.89
C ARG A 172 -1.99 -17.49 -9.97
N PHE A 173 -0.83 -18.15 -9.97
CA PHE A 173 0.48 -17.55 -10.13
C PHE A 173 1.29 -18.33 -11.17
N ARG A 174 2.34 -17.71 -11.65
CA ARG A 174 3.34 -18.37 -12.47
C ARG A 174 4.43 -18.91 -11.56
N VAL A 175 4.80 -20.18 -11.72
CA VAL A 175 6.03 -20.69 -11.15
C VAL A 175 7.20 -20.08 -11.94
N ALA A 176 8.15 -19.46 -11.26
CA ALA A 176 9.30 -18.81 -11.85
C ALA A 176 10.60 -19.62 -11.68
N ALA A 177 10.67 -20.48 -10.66
CA ALA A 177 11.76 -21.42 -10.49
C ALA A 177 11.33 -22.66 -9.69
N ARG A 178 12.08 -23.76 -9.91
CA ARG A 178 11.96 -25.03 -9.16
C ARG A 178 13.34 -25.56 -8.77
N ALA A 179 13.39 -26.25 -7.65
CA ALA A 179 14.51 -27.12 -7.33
C ALA A 179 14.49 -28.39 -8.23
N PRO A 180 15.61 -29.13 -8.35
CA PRO A 180 15.68 -30.34 -9.19
C PRO A 180 14.68 -31.44 -8.80
N ASP A 181 14.24 -31.48 -7.56
CA ASP A 181 13.21 -32.42 -7.03
C ASP A 181 11.77 -31.94 -7.31
N GLY A 182 11.60 -30.81 -7.98
CA GLY A 182 10.31 -30.25 -8.38
C GLY A 182 9.69 -29.28 -7.38
N VAL A 183 10.28 -29.05 -6.22
CA VAL A 183 9.80 -28.07 -5.23
C VAL A 183 9.77 -26.69 -5.87
N VAL A 184 8.64 -25.96 -5.65
CA VAL A 184 8.48 -24.58 -6.13
C VAL A 184 9.36 -23.65 -5.30
N GLU A 185 10.30 -23.00 -5.96
CA GLU A 185 11.28 -22.11 -5.34
C GLU A 185 11.02 -20.62 -5.62
N ALA A 186 10.30 -20.28 -6.69
CA ALA A 186 9.86 -18.91 -6.94
C ALA A 186 8.53 -18.87 -7.66
N ILE A 187 7.74 -17.82 -7.36
CA ILE A 187 6.46 -17.53 -8.00
C ILE A 187 6.38 -16.05 -8.40
N GLU A 188 5.51 -15.77 -9.38
CA GLU A 188 5.17 -14.42 -9.84
C GLU A 188 3.65 -14.31 -10.02
N ALA A 189 3.05 -13.18 -9.64
CA ALA A 189 1.64 -12.94 -9.89
C ALA A 189 1.39 -12.56 -11.36
N HIS A 190 0.34 -13.11 -11.96
CA HIS A 190 -0.06 -12.76 -13.34
C HIS A 190 -0.69 -11.37 -13.41
N GLY A 191 -0.29 -10.57 -14.43
CA GLY A 191 -0.95 -9.29 -14.75
C GLY A 191 -0.84 -8.22 -13.68
N GLN A 192 -0.08 -8.44 -12.64
CA GLN A 192 0.26 -7.48 -11.62
C GLN A 192 1.61 -6.82 -11.97
N GLY A 193 1.89 -5.66 -11.39
CA GLY A 193 3.23 -5.08 -11.42
C GLY A 193 4.28 -6.05 -10.86
N PHE A 194 5.34 -5.55 -10.25
CA PHE A 194 6.30 -6.44 -9.60
C PHE A 194 5.64 -7.13 -8.38
N CYS A 195 5.35 -8.42 -8.50
CA CYS A 195 4.94 -9.27 -7.39
C CYS A 195 5.64 -10.62 -7.53
N MET A 196 6.63 -10.84 -6.69
CA MET A 196 7.50 -12.03 -6.71
C MET A 196 7.59 -12.62 -5.31
N GLY A 197 7.56 -13.94 -5.22
CA GLY A 197 7.92 -14.69 -4.03
C GLY A 197 9.10 -15.61 -4.32
N VAL A 198 10.05 -15.71 -3.38
CA VAL A 198 11.18 -16.64 -3.43
C VAL A 198 11.23 -17.44 -2.15
N GLN A 199 11.49 -18.76 -2.27
CA GLN A 199 11.49 -19.66 -1.13
C GLN A 199 12.80 -19.60 -0.34
N TRP A 200 13.90 -19.31 -1.01
CA TRP A 200 15.20 -19.07 -0.39
C TRP A 200 15.31 -17.67 0.23
N HIS A 201 16.50 -17.35 0.75
CA HIS A 201 16.77 -16.13 1.52
C HIS A 201 17.77 -15.21 0.81
N PRO A 202 17.34 -14.38 -0.18
CA PRO A 202 18.21 -13.47 -0.92
C PRO A 202 18.77 -12.33 -0.07
N GLU A 203 18.19 -12.05 1.10
CA GLU A 203 18.69 -11.05 2.03
C GLU A 203 20.10 -11.39 2.58
N TYR A 204 20.56 -12.63 2.42
CA TYR A 204 21.96 -12.98 2.73
C TYR A 204 22.95 -12.56 1.65
N ARG A 205 22.49 -12.22 0.44
CA ARG A 205 23.31 -11.69 -0.67
C ARG A 205 24.49 -12.60 -1.06
N LEU A 206 24.29 -13.90 -0.98
CA LEU A 206 25.34 -14.90 -1.23
C LEU A 206 25.70 -14.99 -2.72
N THR A 207 24.70 -14.84 -3.60
CA THR A 207 24.85 -14.98 -5.03
C THR A 207 24.59 -13.66 -5.77
N GLU A 208 24.97 -13.60 -7.03
CA GLU A 208 24.62 -12.47 -7.88
C GLU A 208 23.12 -12.40 -8.14
N LEU A 209 22.43 -13.56 -8.19
CA LEU A 209 20.98 -13.61 -8.32
C LEU A 209 20.29 -12.89 -7.17
N ASP A 210 20.75 -13.10 -5.93
CA ASP A 210 20.18 -12.43 -4.75
C ASP A 210 20.23 -10.90 -4.88
N ARG A 211 21.40 -10.38 -5.30
CA ARG A 211 21.59 -8.94 -5.49
C ARG A 211 20.72 -8.40 -6.62
N ARG A 212 20.57 -9.14 -7.71
CA ARG A 212 19.73 -8.75 -8.85
C ARG A 212 18.24 -8.73 -8.51
N ILE A 213 17.74 -9.68 -7.72
CA ILE A 213 16.36 -9.67 -7.24
C ILE A 213 16.10 -8.43 -6.38
N LEU A 214 16.97 -8.16 -5.40
CA LEU A 214 16.82 -7.01 -4.52
C LEU A 214 16.92 -5.69 -5.28
N ALA A 215 17.88 -5.56 -6.18
CA ALA A 215 18.04 -4.38 -7.04
C ALA A 215 16.85 -4.18 -8.00
N GLY A 216 16.34 -5.28 -8.58
CA GLY A 216 15.15 -5.26 -9.43
C GLY A 216 13.91 -4.81 -8.67
N PHE A 217 13.69 -5.37 -7.49
CA PHE A 217 12.58 -4.96 -6.60
C PHE A 217 12.68 -3.47 -6.23
N VAL A 218 13.82 -3.00 -5.74
CA VAL A 218 14.03 -1.58 -5.39
C VAL A 218 13.92 -0.67 -6.62
N GLY A 219 14.34 -1.15 -7.79
CA GLY A 219 14.17 -0.46 -9.07
C GLY A 219 12.71 -0.21 -9.43
N GLU A 220 11.85 -1.22 -9.26
CA GLU A 220 10.40 -1.11 -9.46
C GLU A 220 9.74 -0.19 -8.42
N CYS A 221 10.15 -0.29 -7.15
CA CYS A 221 9.71 0.65 -6.10
C CYS A 221 10.07 2.10 -6.46
N SER A 222 11.28 2.33 -6.97
CA SER A 222 11.72 3.65 -7.44
C SER A 222 10.93 4.14 -8.64
N ALA A 223 10.57 3.25 -9.57
CA ALA A 223 9.75 3.60 -10.73
C ALA A 223 8.34 4.00 -10.29
N ARG A 224 7.74 3.26 -9.34
CA ARG A 224 6.46 3.61 -8.73
C ARG A 224 6.54 4.97 -8.02
N ALA A 225 7.53 5.19 -7.14
CA ALA A 225 7.72 6.45 -6.42
C ALA A 225 7.78 7.65 -7.39
N ARG A 226 8.55 7.51 -8.49
CA ARG A 226 8.61 8.53 -9.54
C ARG A 226 7.28 8.72 -10.27
N THR A 227 6.54 7.64 -10.53
CA THR A 227 5.23 7.70 -11.19
C THR A 227 4.22 8.39 -10.28
N VAL A 228 4.19 8.07 -9.00
CA VAL A 228 3.32 8.72 -8.00
C VAL A 228 3.72 10.19 -7.83
N ALA A 229 5.02 10.50 -7.72
CA ALA A 229 5.51 11.86 -7.55
C ALA A 229 5.30 12.74 -8.80
N ARG A 230 5.50 12.19 -10.00
CA ARG A 230 5.33 12.88 -11.30
C ARG A 230 3.94 12.72 -11.88
N GLY A 231 3.20 11.71 -11.45
CA GLY A 231 1.84 11.49 -11.88
C GLY A 231 0.93 12.63 -11.46
N GLY A 232 -0.07 12.92 -12.29
CA GLY A 232 -1.14 13.86 -11.96
C GLY A 232 -2.00 13.36 -10.80
N VAL A 233 -3.01 14.14 -10.43
CA VAL A 233 -3.95 13.81 -9.34
C VAL A 233 -4.56 12.41 -9.50
N ALA A 234 -4.83 11.97 -10.73
CA ALA A 234 -5.36 10.62 -11.01
C ALA A 234 -4.41 9.50 -10.57
N SER A 235 -3.10 9.63 -10.80
CA SER A 235 -2.11 8.62 -10.37
C SER A 235 -1.99 8.56 -8.84
N ARG A 236 -2.07 9.71 -8.17
CA ARG A 236 -2.04 9.77 -6.70
C ARG A 236 -3.31 9.18 -6.07
N LEU A 237 -4.47 9.42 -6.69
CA LEU A 237 -5.73 8.76 -6.28
C LEU A 237 -5.61 7.24 -6.41
N ALA A 238 -5.15 6.74 -7.56
CA ALA A 238 -4.96 5.30 -7.77
C ALA A 238 -3.98 4.67 -6.77
N ALA A 239 -2.89 5.39 -6.42
CA ALA A 239 -1.95 4.95 -5.40
C ALA A 239 -2.58 4.80 -4.00
N LEU A 240 -3.62 5.59 -3.71
CA LEU A 240 -4.41 5.50 -2.47
C LEU A 240 -5.54 4.46 -2.56
N GLY A 241 -5.71 3.75 -3.68
CA GLY A 241 -6.85 2.88 -3.92
C GLY A 241 -8.17 3.66 -4.09
N LEU A 242 -8.09 4.96 -4.42
CA LEU A 242 -9.22 5.85 -4.62
C LEU A 242 -9.41 6.17 -6.11
N ALA A 243 -10.63 6.51 -6.47
CA ALA A 243 -10.97 7.07 -7.77
C ALA A 243 -11.77 8.37 -7.58
N LEU A 244 -11.65 9.27 -8.52
CA LEU A 244 -12.51 10.44 -8.54
C LEU A 244 -13.92 10.01 -8.93
N PRO A 245 -14.95 10.28 -8.12
CA PRO A 245 -16.31 9.91 -8.45
C PRO A 245 -16.86 10.79 -9.60
N ASP A 246 -17.95 10.36 -10.19
CA ASP A 246 -18.74 11.25 -11.04
C ASP A 246 -19.23 12.46 -10.22
N ALA A 247 -19.17 13.66 -10.80
CA ALA A 247 -19.60 14.87 -10.10
C ALA A 247 -21.09 14.77 -9.73
N PRO A 248 -21.44 14.80 -8.43
CA PRO A 248 -22.83 14.66 -7.99
C PRO A 248 -23.74 15.71 -8.62
N VAL A 249 -24.95 15.28 -9.01
CA VAL A 249 -25.95 16.20 -9.54
C VAL A 249 -26.59 16.98 -8.39
N PRO A 250 -26.58 18.33 -8.42
CA PRO A 250 -27.23 19.13 -7.39
C PRO A 250 -28.72 18.82 -7.27
N PRO A 251 -29.25 18.65 -6.06
CA PRO A 251 -30.67 18.29 -5.86
C PRO A 251 -31.62 19.51 -5.90
N GLY A 252 -31.15 20.70 -6.19
CA GLY A 252 -31.94 21.95 -6.15
C GLY A 252 -31.56 22.92 -7.25
N ALA A 253 -32.10 24.13 -7.16
CA ALA A 253 -31.89 25.23 -8.12
C ALA A 253 -30.54 25.94 -7.92
N PHE A 254 -29.43 25.15 -7.99
CA PHE A 254 -28.05 25.62 -7.92
C PHE A 254 -27.13 24.71 -8.74
N VAL A 255 -25.88 25.10 -8.93
CA VAL A 255 -24.87 24.33 -9.64
C VAL A 255 -23.79 23.80 -8.67
N GLY A 256 -23.13 22.69 -9.01
CA GLY A 256 -22.13 22.08 -8.15
C GLY A 256 -20.87 22.92 -7.99
N ALA A 257 -20.54 23.75 -8.99
CA ALA A 257 -19.43 24.69 -8.91
C ALA A 257 -19.66 25.87 -9.89
N VAL A 258 -19.08 27.03 -9.56
CA VAL A 258 -19.11 28.26 -10.40
C VAL A 258 -17.69 28.73 -10.62
N ARG A 259 -17.37 29.16 -11.84
CA ARG A 259 -16.09 29.74 -12.20
C ARG A 259 -16.25 31.24 -12.48
N HIS A 260 -15.43 32.08 -11.85
CA HIS A 260 -15.27 33.51 -12.13
C HIS A 260 -13.80 33.83 -12.37
N GLY A 261 -13.45 34.13 -13.60
CA GLY A 261 -12.06 34.30 -14.00
C GLY A 261 -11.25 32.99 -13.82
N ASN A 262 -10.24 33.05 -12.97
CA ASN A 262 -9.43 31.87 -12.60
C ASN A 262 -9.86 31.26 -11.26
N VAL A 263 -10.86 31.78 -10.57
CA VAL A 263 -11.36 31.23 -9.30
C VAL A 263 -12.56 30.32 -9.57
N VAL A 264 -12.56 29.13 -8.97
CA VAL A 264 -13.68 28.19 -8.93
C VAL A 264 -14.13 28.04 -7.49
N THR A 265 -15.42 28.23 -7.25
CA THR A 265 -16.07 27.95 -5.97
C THR A 265 -17.01 26.75 -6.13
N VAL A 266 -16.81 25.77 -5.29
CA VAL A 266 -17.59 24.52 -5.26
C VAL A 266 -18.62 24.63 -4.15
N SER A 267 -19.87 24.32 -4.46
CA SER A 267 -20.98 24.27 -3.49
C SER A 267 -20.74 23.15 -2.46
N GLY A 268 -21.40 23.23 -1.31
CA GLY A 268 -21.33 22.21 -0.27
C GLY A 268 -21.50 20.78 -0.83
N GLN A 269 -20.54 19.94 -0.51
CA GLN A 269 -20.54 18.54 -0.90
C GLN A 269 -20.61 17.64 0.32
N VAL A 270 -21.51 16.66 0.25
CA VAL A 270 -21.72 15.66 1.28
C VAL A 270 -21.00 14.34 0.94
N PRO A 271 -20.73 13.45 1.91
CA PRO A 271 -20.00 12.20 1.68
C PRO A 271 -20.89 11.17 0.93
N LEU A 272 -20.87 11.24 -0.39
CA LEU A 272 -21.50 10.25 -1.28
C LEU A 272 -20.45 9.30 -1.83
N LYS A 273 -20.70 8.01 -1.71
CA LYS A 273 -19.98 6.92 -2.39
C LYS A 273 -20.95 6.25 -3.36
N ASP A 274 -20.63 6.25 -4.64
CA ASP A 274 -21.47 5.70 -5.71
C ASP A 274 -22.93 6.25 -5.66
N GLY A 275 -23.06 7.56 -5.39
CA GLY A 275 -24.35 8.25 -5.28
C GLY A 275 -25.12 8.00 -3.98
N THR A 276 -24.61 7.13 -3.10
CA THR A 276 -25.23 6.78 -1.81
C THR A 276 -24.56 7.49 -0.65
N VAL A 277 -25.34 7.94 0.33
CA VAL A 277 -24.81 8.49 1.58
C VAL A 277 -24.04 7.43 2.34
N MET A 278 -22.78 7.72 2.69
CA MET A 278 -21.92 6.76 3.40
C MET A 278 -22.37 6.49 4.84
N THR A 279 -22.70 7.58 5.57
CA THR A 279 -22.99 7.51 7.00
C THR A 279 -23.94 8.65 7.34
N THR A 280 -24.84 8.42 8.29
CA THR A 280 -25.72 9.41 8.89
C THR A 280 -25.50 9.47 10.40
N GLY A 281 -25.79 10.62 11.03
CA GLY A 281 -25.64 10.80 12.48
C GLY A 281 -24.73 11.97 12.83
N ARG A 282 -24.36 12.07 14.10
CA ARG A 282 -23.56 13.17 14.69
C ARG A 282 -22.26 12.67 15.29
N LEU A 283 -21.20 13.44 15.09
CA LEU A 283 -19.92 13.21 15.74
C LEU A 283 -20.06 13.30 17.28
N GLY A 284 -19.46 12.34 17.97
CA GLY A 284 -19.53 12.27 19.43
C GLY A 284 -20.81 11.63 19.98
N GLN A 285 -21.74 11.21 19.13
CA GLN A 285 -22.96 10.47 19.50
C GLN A 285 -23.08 9.19 18.69
N ASP A 286 -23.27 9.29 17.38
CA ASP A 286 -23.57 8.17 16.48
C ASP A 286 -22.39 7.79 15.60
N VAL A 287 -21.44 8.72 15.41
CA VAL A 287 -20.32 8.64 14.44
C VAL A 287 -19.01 8.83 15.19
N SER A 288 -18.07 7.94 14.97
CA SER A 288 -16.72 8.03 15.52
C SER A 288 -15.89 9.10 14.78
N LEU A 289 -14.76 9.50 15.36
CA LEU A 289 -13.84 10.45 14.73
C LEU A 289 -13.32 9.91 13.39
N GLU A 290 -12.96 8.64 13.34
CA GLU A 290 -12.42 7.98 12.15
C GLU A 290 -13.44 7.93 11.02
N GLU A 291 -14.67 7.52 11.30
CA GLU A 291 -15.78 7.56 10.33
C GLU A 291 -16.05 8.98 9.86
N GLY A 292 -15.95 9.97 10.75
CA GLY A 292 -16.08 11.39 10.40
C GLY A 292 -14.96 11.86 9.46
N GLN A 293 -13.72 11.43 9.67
CA GLN A 293 -12.58 11.71 8.78
C GLN A 293 -12.77 11.06 7.41
N ASP A 294 -13.29 9.83 7.35
CA ASP A 294 -13.60 9.15 6.08
C ASP A 294 -14.73 9.88 5.34
N CYS A 295 -15.75 10.34 6.04
CA CYS A 295 -16.79 11.18 5.47
C CYS A 295 -16.20 12.50 4.90
N ALA A 296 -15.24 13.11 5.60
CA ALA A 296 -14.57 14.31 5.11
C ALA A 296 -13.74 14.04 3.84
N ARG A 297 -13.05 12.89 3.75
CA ARG A 297 -12.32 12.47 2.55
C ARG A 297 -13.25 12.31 1.35
N TYR A 298 -14.40 11.65 1.52
CA TYR A 298 -15.34 11.45 0.42
C TYR A 298 -16.09 12.73 0.02
N ALA A 299 -16.43 13.58 0.98
CA ALA A 299 -16.98 14.91 0.67
C ALA A 299 -15.98 15.75 -0.15
N LEU A 300 -14.69 15.68 0.17
CA LEU A 300 -13.64 16.31 -0.63
C LEU A 300 -13.52 15.68 -2.03
N LEU A 301 -13.59 14.35 -2.18
CA LEU A 301 -13.56 13.70 -3.50
C LEU A 301 -14.72 14.19 -4.38
N ASN A 302 -15.91 14.31 -3.81
CA ASN A 302 -17.07 14.88 -4.52
C ASN A 302 -16.84 16.37 -4.90
N ALA A 303 -16.20 17.15 -4.02
CA ALA A 303 -15.83 18.53 -4.32
C ALA A 303 -14.78 18.63 -5.43
N LEU A 304 -13.78 17.75 -5.43
CA LEU A 304 -12.77 17.67 -6.48
C LEU A 304 -13.37 17.22 -7.83
N ALA A 305 -14.37 16.35 -7.82
CA ALA A 305 -15.10 15.97 -9.02
C ALA A 305 -15.85 17.17 -9.64
N GLN A 306 -16.52 17.97 -8.82
CA GLN A 306 -17.18 19.21 -9.27
C GLN A 306 -16.14 20.21 -9.80
N LEU A 307 -15.05 20.41 -9.07
CA LEU A 307 -13.94 21.28 -9.48
C LEU A 307 -13.36 20.85 -10.82
N GLY A 308 -13.03 19.57 -10.97
CA GLY A 308 -12.45 19.02 -12.20
C GLY A 308 -13.37 19.18 -13.41
N LYS A 309 -14.68 18.99 -13.23
CA LYS A 309 -15.69 19.19 -14.27
C LYS A 309 -15.71 20.61 -14.79
N VAL A 310 -15.65 21.61 -13.90
CA VAL A 310 -15.71 23.05 -14.28
C VAL A 310 -14.34 23.55 -14.75
N ALA A 311 -13.25 23.04 -14.19
CA ALA A 311 -11.88 23.40 -14.57
C ALA A 311 -11.43 22.81 -15.92
N GLY A 312 -12.06 21.71 -16.37
CA GLY A 312 -11.60 20.90 -17.50
C GLY A 312 -10.41 20.01 -17.15
N GLY A 313 -10.32 19.56 -15.88
CA GLY A 313 -9.29 18.69 -15.33
C GLY A 313 -8.64 19.24 -14.06
N LEU A 314 -8.27 18.36 -13.14
CA LEU A 314 -7.64 18.75 -11.86
C LEU A 314 -6.19 19.22 -12.04
N GLU A 315 -5.54 18.88 -13.13
CA GLU A 315 -4.19 19.32 -13.50
C GLU A 315 -4.12 20.84 -13.76
N ARG A 316 -5.27 21.46 -14.02
CA ARG A 316 -5.39 22.92 -14.18
C ARG A 316 -5.47 23.69 -12.87
N VAL A 317 -5.56 23.02 -11.73
CA VAL A 317 -5.57 23.67 -10.42
C VAL A 317 -4.17 24.21 -10.12
N ALA A 318 -4.11 25.53 -9.85
CA ALA A 318 -2.89 26.22 -9.44
C ALA A 318 -2.74 26.25 -7.91
N GLY A 319 -3.84 26.17 -7.17
CA GLY A 319 -3.84 26.19 -5.72
C GLY A 319 -5.25 26.26 -5.14
N PHE A 320 -5.32 26.18 -3.81
CA PHE A 320 -6.59 26.24 -3.08
C PHE A 320 -6.66 27.51 -2.25
N VAL A 321 -7.82 28.16 -2.29
CA VAL A 321 -8.06 29.40 -1.54
C VAL A 321 -8.58 29.07 -0.14
N ARG A 322 -9.64 28.24 -0.09
CA ARG A 322 -10.34 27.92 1.15
C ARG A 322 -10.99 26.55 1.10
N LEU A 323 -10.94 25.86 2.22
CA LEU A 323 -11.76 24.71 2.57
C LEU A 323 -12.58 25.05 3.80
N ALA A 324 -13.91 25.01 3.67
CA ALA A 324 -14.81 25.14 4.80
C ALA A 324 -15.43 23.77 5.10
N GLY A 325 -15.30 23.31 6.33
CA GLY A 325 -15.86 22.04 6.80
C GLY A 325 -16.93 22.28 7.86
N TYR A 326 -18.08 21.67 7.65
CA TYR A 326 -19.22 21.69 8.56
C TYR A 326 -19.42 20.30 9.14
N VAL A 327 -19.51 20.20 10.46
CA VAL A 327 -19.56 18.93 11.17
C VAL A 327 -20.84 18.89 12.01
N ALA A 328 -21.78 18.03 11.65
CA ALA A 328 -22.93 17.73 12.51
C ALA A 328 -22.43 16.99 13.76
N ALA A 329 -22.53 17.60 14.92
CA ALA A 329 -21.92 17.09 16.14
C ALA A 329 -22.83 17.21 17.35
N ALA A 330 -22.57 16.38 18.37
CA ALA A 330 -23.13 16.53 19.71
C ALA A 330 -22.67 17.87 20.34
N PRO A 331 -23.44 18.44 21.27
CA PRO A 331 -23.11 19.78 21.81
C PRO A 331 -21.75 19.84 22.54
N ASP A 332 -21.29 18.74 23.09
CA ASP A 332 -20.02 18.60 23.81
C ASP A 332 -18.83 18.17 22.93
N PHE A 333 -19.06 17.86 21.65
CA PHE A 333 -18.00 17.50 20.73
C PHE A 333 -17.24 18.75 20.25
N THR A 334 -15.95 18.83 20.54
CA THR A 334 -15.09 19.99 20.24
C THR A 334 -14.00 19.71 19.20
N ARG A 335 -13.89 18.49 18.66
CA ARG A 335 -12.81 18.06 17.78
C ARG A 335 -13.15 18.22 16.29
N HIS A 336 -13.90 19.27 15.91
CA HIS A 336 -14.31 19.52 14.52
C HIS A 336 -13.10 19.61 13.56
N GLY A 337 -12.02 20.27 14.01
CA GLY A 337 -10.79 20.38 13.23
C GLY A 337 -10.19 19.01 12.89
N ALA A 338 -10.16 18.10 13.86
CA ALA A 338 -9.64 16.75 13.67
C ALA A 338 -10.49 15.93 12.66
N VAL A 339 -11.81 16.17 12.59
CA VAL A 339 -12.66 15.55 11.56
C VAL A 339 -12.26 16.03 10.17
N ILE A 340 -12.10 17.36 10.00
CA ILE A 340 -11.78 17.98 8.70
C ILE A 340 -10.32 17.74 8.29
N ASP A 341 -9.44 17.30 9.20
CA ASP A 341 -8.08 16.86 8.86
C ASP A 341 -8.11 15.72 7.81
N GLY A 342 -9.12 14.84 7.83
CA GLY A 342 -9.30 13.82 6.79
C GLY A 342 -9.32 14.39 5.37
N ALA A 343 -10.00 15.51 5.15
CA ALA A 343 -10.02 16.21 3.86
C ALA A 343 -8.71 16.96 3.59
N SER A 344 -8.17 17.71 4.56
CA SER A 344 -6.95 18.50 4.38
C SER A 344 -5.73 17.65 4.08
N GLU A 345 -5.61 16.48 4.72
CA GLU A 345 -4.52 15.52 4.48
C GLU A 345 -4.63 14.85 3.11
N LEU A 346 -5.84 14.49 2.68
CA LEU A 346 -6.06 13.99 1.34
C LEU A 346 -5.69 15.08 0.29
N LEU A 347 -6.07 16.32 0.52
CA LEU A 347 -5.71 17.41 -0.37
C LEU A 347 -4.19 17.58 -0.47
N ARG A 348 -3.47 17.51 0.67
CA ARG A 348 -2.01 17.56 0.72
C ARG A 348 -1.37 16.41 -0.06
N THR A 349 -1.91 15.21 0.04
CA THR A 349 -1.41 14.05 -0.69
C THR A 349 -1.64 14.16 -2.20
N LEU A 350 -2.83 14.64 -2.60
CA LEU A 350 -3.18 14.78 -4.01
C LEU A 350 -2.49 15.95 -4.71
N PHE A 351 -2.18 17.03 -3.99
CA PHE A 351 -1.60 18.27 -4.52
C PHE A 351 -0.38 18.71 -3.69
N PRO A 352 0.70 17.93 -3.61
CA PRO A 352 1.81 18.15 -2.66
C PRO A 352 2.49 19.51 -2.79
N GLU A 353 2.46 20.15 -3.98
CA GLU A 353 3.11 21.42 -4.24
C GLU A 353 2.20 22.63 -3.93
N ASN A 354 0.88 22.46 -4.00
CA ASN A 354 -0.08 23.56 -3.97
C ASN A 354 -1.34 23.27 -3.14
N TRP A 355 -1.26 22.38 -2.15
CA TRP A 355 -2.35 21.96 -1.25
C TRP A 355 -2.76 23.02 -0.24
N ALA A 356 -1.89 23.98 0.05
CA ALA A 356 -2.11 24.97 1.12
C ALA A 356 -3.41 25.74 0.89
N HIS A 357 -4.22 25.87 1.94
CA HIS A 357 -5.51 26.53 1.91
C HIS A 357 -5.86 27.18 3.26
N ALA A 358 -6.61 28.25 3.25
CA ALA A 358 -7.27 28.75 4.46
C ALA A 358 -8.38 27.76 4.86
N ARG A 359 -8.55 27.50 6.17
CA ARG A 359 -9.52 26.52 6.65
C ARG A 359 -10.41 27.08 7.77
N VAL A 360 -11.67 26.67 7.75
CA VAL A 360 -12.56 26.72 8.91
C VAL A 360 -13.20 25.35 9.12
N ALA A 361 -13.38 24.95 10.39
CA ALA A 361 -14.12 23.76 10.77
C ALA A 361 -15.13 24.14 11.87
N LEU A 362 -16.41 24.02 11.56
CA LEU A 362 -17.50 24.45 12.42
C LEU A 362 -18.42 23.27 12.81
N GLY A 363 -18.82 23.23 14.08
CA GLY A 363 -19.92 22.40 14.54
C GLY A 363 -21.26 23.00 14.14
N VAL A 364 -22.17 22.18 13.61
CA VAL A 364 -23.53 22.54 13.24
C VAL A 364 -24.53 21.55 13.81
N SER A 365 -25.78 22.00 14.00
CA SER A 365 -26.82 21.15 14.59
C SER A 365 -27.29 20.03 13.67
N SER A 366 -27.25 20.24 12.35
CA SER A 366 -27.64 19.24 11.35
C SER A 366 -27.11 19.62 9.96
N LEU A 367 -26.98 18.64 9.09
CA LEU A 367 -26.60 18.79 7.70
C LEU A 367 -27.61 18.08 6.79
N PRO A 368 -27.66 18.45 5.50
CA PRO A 368 -28.56 17.82 4.53
C PRO A 368 -28.43 16.29 4.53
N ARG A 369 -29.54 15.58 4.38
CA ARG A 369 -29.63 14.11 4.36
C ARG A 369 -29.14 13.43 5.65
N GLY A 370 -28.94 14.19 6.75
CA GLY A 370 -28.49 13.68 8.03
C GLY A 370 -27.00 13.26 8.05
N VAL A 371 -26.20 13.71 7.10
CA VAL A 371 -24.78 13.38 7.05
C VAL A 371 -23.98 14.03 8.17
N PRO A 372 -22.85 13.43 8.60
CA PRO A 372 -22.00 14.00 9.66
C PRO A 372 -21.08 15.12 9.19
N VAL A 373 -20.79 15.24 7.89
CA VAL A 373 -19.82 16.19 7.35
C VAL A 373 -20.30 16.77 6.02
N GLU A 374 -20.02 18.07 5.78
CA GLU A 374 -20.15 18.75 4.51
C GLU A 374 -18.93 19.60 4.26
N ILE A 375 -18.47 19.72 3.00
CA ILE A 375 -17.28 20.50 2.62
C ILE A 375 -17.61 21.45 1.47
N GLU A 376 -17.22 22.72 1.62
CA GLU A 376 -17.07 23.69 0.54
C GLU A 376 -15.60 23.89 0.19
N LEU A 377 -15.30 24.10 -1.09
CA LEU A 377 -13.96 24.28 -1.60
C LEU A 377 -13.87 25.43 -2.58
N SER A 378 -12.83 26.26 -2.46
CA SER A 378 -12.50 27.27 -3.46
C SER A 378 -11.06 27.07 -3.94
N ALA A 379 -10.84 27.13 -5.25
CA ALA A 379 -9.56 26.89 -5.89
C ALA A 379 -9.26 27.96 -6.95
N VAL A 380 -7.98 28.13 -7.26
CA VAL A 380 -7.48 28.97 -8.35
C VAL A 380 -6.97 28.06 -9.46
N LEU A 381 -7.31 28.39 -10.69
CA LEU A 381 -6.82 27.70 -11.89
C LEU A 381 -5.56 28.38 -12.41
N LYS A 382 -4.69 27.60 -13.05
CA LYS A 382 -3.58 28.11 -13.84
C LYS A 382 -4.12 29.07 -14.91
N GLU A 383 -3.40 30.16 -15.13
CA GLU A 383 -3.71 31.06 -16.22
C GLU A 383 -3.62 30.27 -17.53
N GLY A 384 -4.68 30.34 -18.33
CA GLY A 384 -4.74 29.60 -19.59
C GLY A 384 -3.78 30.18 -20.63
N GLU A 385 -3.11 29.28 -21.33
CA GLU A 385 -2.57 29.57 -22.64
C GLU A 385 -3.71 29.80 -23.64
#